data_52c47595f18166d4d11568c7cde4a2e7
#
_entry.id   52c47595f18166d4d11568c7cde4a2e7
#
_cell.length_a   1.000
_cell.length_b   1.000
_cell.length_c   1.000
_cell.angle_alpha   90.00
_cell.angle_beta   90.00
_cell.angle_gamma   90.00
#
_symmetry.space_group_name_H-M   'P 1'
#
loop_
_entity.id
_entity.type
_entity.pdbx_description
1 polymer ?
#
loop_
_entity_poly.entity_id
_entity_poly.type
_entity_poly.pdbx_seq_one_letter_code
_entity_poly.pdbx_strand_id
1 'polypeptide(L)'
;MYPRLRAVTCALALVASCATALVAQAETYKVGATATGVPFTFLDVKSNSIQGMMVDSAEAVAKAAGFEVEIAQTNFAALIPSLTARKIDLISAAMLRTPEREKVVQYSEPVFEYGEGLMVRADDDKAYTSMDDFKGEVVGAQVGTVFIDELNRRGIFKEVRGYDSLADLTRDLALGRIKAGFGDHPILAYQMAQGTLKKVRLVESYQPHLKGQVCLIMRQGDPQMLAQVNKGIASIKADGTLAGIIAKWKLD
;
A
#
# COMPACT_ATOMS: atom_id res chain seq x y z
N MET A 1 57.40 -69.05 35.98
CA MET A 1 56.16 -68.56 36.60
C MET A 1 56.04 -67.12 36.25
N TYR A 2 55.26 -66.73 35.20
CA TYR A 2 55.12 -65.42 34.63
C TYR A 2 53.75 -64.81 34.98
N PRO A 3 53.66 -63.64 35.50
CA PRO A 3 52.38 -62.94 35.62
C PRO A 3 52.05 -62.14 34.34
N ARG A 4 50.85 -62.31 33.88
CA ARG A 4 50.28 -61.65 32.69
C ARG A 4 49.93 -60.19 32.96
N LEU A 5 50.52 -59.30 32.17
CA LEU A 5 50.17 -57.90 32.12
C LEU A 5 48.87 -57.75 31.33
N ARG A 6 47.81 -57.24 31.95
CA ARG A 6 46.57 -56.85 31.29
C ARG A 6 46.67 -55.39 30.87
N ALA A 7 46.73 -55.14 29.58
CA ALA A 7 46.59 -53.83 29.00
C ALA A 7 45.14 -53.41 29.04
N VAL A 8 44.85 -52.28 29.74
CA VAL A 8 43.52 -51.63 29.72
C VAL A 8 43.56 -50.60 28.61
N THR A 9 42.84 -50.85 27.52
CA THR A 9 42.66 -49.93 26.39
C THR A 9 41.49 -48.99 26.73
N CYS A 10 41.80 -47.74 27.09
CA CYS A 10 40.79 -46.68 27.19
C CYS A 10 40.36 -46.23 25.77
N ALA A 11 39.17 -46.62 25.36
CA ALA A 11 38.55 -46.06 24.18
C ALA A 11 37.93 -44.69 24.51
N LEU A 12 38.54 -43.58 24.06
CA LEU A 12 37.94 -42.26 24.07
C LEU A 12 36.91 -42.21 22.97
N ALA A 13 35.63 -42.25 23.33
CA ALA A 13 34.53 -41.97 22.42
C ALA A 13 34.43 -40.43 22.25
N LEU A 14 34.89 -39.91 21.11
CA LEU A 14 34.70 -38.53 20.69
C LEU A 14 33.24 -38.39 20.22
N VAL A 15 32.36 -37.89 21.07
CA VAL A 15 30.99 -37.49 20.66
C VAL A 15 31.13 -36.17 19.91
N ALA A 16 31.18 -36.24 18.57
CA ALA A 16 31.05 -35.11 17.69
C ALA A 16 29.58 -34.63 17.75
N SER A 17 29.28 -33.63 18.58
CA SER A 17 28.02 -32.87 18.53
C SER A 17 27.96 -32.10 17.22
N CYS A 18 27.34 -32.68 16.18
CA CYS A 18 26.87 -31.93 15.03
C CYS A 18 25.76 -30.98 15.52
N ALA A 19 26.11 -29.75 15.89
CA ALA A 19 25.16 -28.67 16.00
C ALA A 19 24.65 -28.37 14.57
N THR A 20 23.55 -29.00 14.18
CA THR A 20 22.77 -28.59 13.01
C THR A 20 22.23 -27.21 13.32
N ALA A 21 22.90 -26.17 12.84
CA ALA A 21 22.34 -24.83 12.79
C ALA A 21 21.07 -24.94 11.94
N LEU A 22 19.91 -24.98 12.57
CA LEU A 22 18.66 -24.70 11.90
C LEU A 22 18.81 -23.28 11.34
N VAL A 23 19.09 -23.19 10.05
CA VAL A 23 18.91 -21.92 9.33
C VAL A 23 17.42 -21.66 9.42
N ALA A 24 17.02 -20.76 10.31
CA ALA A 24 15.65 -20.28 10.37
C ALA A 24 15.37 -19.66 8.99
N GLN A 25 14.60 -20.38 8.17
CA GLN A 25 14.14 -19.84 6.90
C GLN A 25 13.27 -18.64 7.23
N ALA A 26 13.58 -17.49 6.64
CA ALA A 26 12.78 -16.28 6.83
C ALA A 26 11.34 -16.58 6.38
N GLU A 27 10.38 -16.19 7.18
CA GLU A 27 8.97 -16.35 6.86
C GLU A 27 8.63 -15.43 5.68
N THR A 28 7.92 -15.95 4.66
CA THR A 28 7.52 -15.20 3.48
C THR A 28 6.05 -14.82 3.59
N TYR A 29 5.76 -13.52 3.60
CA TYR A 29 4.39 -13.00 3.63
C TYR A 29 3.93 -12.54 2.26
N LYS A 30 2.70 -12.92 1.89
CA LYS A 30 2.06 -12.47 0.67
C LYS A 30 1.45 -11.08 0.87
N VAL A 31 1.92 -10.10 0.07
CA VAL A 31 1.55 -8.68 0.18
C VAL A 31 0.64 -8.28 -0.98
N GLY A 32 -0.60 -7.92 -0.68
CA GLY A 32 -1.55 -7.39 -1.67
C GLY A 32 -1.17 -5.96 -2.08
N ALA A 33 -1.02 -5.75 -3.38
CA ALA A 33 -0.74 -4.45 -3.99
C ALA A 33 -1.53 -4.28 -5.29
N THR A 34 -1.83 -3.03 -5.69
CA THR A 34 -2.62 -2.74 -6.88
C THR A 34 -1.75 -2.53 -8.11
N ALA A 35 -2.35 -2.66 -9.30
CA ALA A 35 -1.64 -2.47 -10.57
C ALA A 35 -1.78 -1.05 -11.16
N THR A 36 -2.54 -0.14 -10.55
CA THR A 36 -3.03 1.08 -11.22
C THR A 36 -2.79 2.39 -10.48
N GLY A 37 -2.11 2.38 -9.34
CA GLY A 37 -1.90 3.54 -8.47
C GLY A 37 -0.49 4.12 -8.50
N VAL A 38 0.04 4.48 -9.69
CA VAL A 38 1.36 5.14 -9.82
C VAL A 38 1.37 6.46 -9.05
N PRO A 39 2.37 6.75 -8.20
CA PRO A 39 3.65 6.05 -8.00
C PRO A 39 3.66 5.09 -6.79
N PHE A 40 2.53 4.85 -6.13
CA PHE A 40 2.48 3.99 -4.94
C PHE A 40 2.57 2.51 -5.27
N THR A 41 1.70 2.02 -6.16
CA THR A 41 1.73 0.63 -6.66
C THR A 41 1.21 0.59 -8.10
N PHE A 42 1.95 -0.04 -9.00
CA PHE A 42 1.55 -0.16 -10.40
C PHE A 42 2.25 -1.36 -11.06
N LEU A 43 1.63 -1.89 -12.10
CA LEU A 43 2.25 -2.91 -12.93
C LEU A 43 3.25 -2.26 -13.90
N ASP A 44 4.53 -2.57 -13.74
CA ASP A 44 5.53 -2.26 -14.75
C ASP A 44 5.45 -3.33 -15.85
N VAL A 45 5.02 -2.91 -17.04
CA VAL A 45 4.83 -3.82 -18.18
C VAL A 45 6.11 -4.40 -18.73
N LYS A 46 7.28 -3.78 -18.45
CA LYS A 46 8.59 -4.26 -18.93
C LYS A 46 9.09 -5.42 -18.10
N SER A 47 8.98 -5.31 -16.78
CA SER A 47 9.39 -6.36 -15.84
C SER A 47 8.25 -7.34 -15.52
N ASN A 48 7.02 -7.02 -15.90
CA ASN A 48 5.80 -7.73 -15.54
C ASN A 48 5.66 -7.93 -14.01
N SER A 49 6.07 -6.94 -13.24
CA SER A 49 6.00 -6.95 -11.77
C SER A 49 5.32 -5.69 -11.24
N ILE A 50 4.69 -5.83 -10.07
CA ILE A 50 4.15 -4.67 -9.36
C ILE A 50 5.32 -3.92 -8.71
N GLN A 51 5.39 -2.62 -8.95
CA GLN A 51 6.40 -1.71 -8.42
C GLN A 51 5.74 -0.50 -7.77
N GLY A 52 6.54 0.33 -7.11
CA GLY A 52 6.11 1.60 -6.54
C GLY A 52 6.60 1.82 -5.11
N MET A 53 6.29 3.02 -4.58
CA MET A 53 6.71 3.46 -3.26
C MET A 53 6.30 2.46 -2.16
N MET A 54 5.07 1.93 -2.25
CA MET A 54 4.56 1.01 -1.24
C MET A 54 5.16 -0.39 -1.36
N VAL A 55 5.56 -0.81 -2.56
CA VAL A 55 6.31 -2.07 -2.77
C VAL A 55 7.71 -1.93 -2.18
N ASP A 56 8.45 -0.89 -2.56
CA ASP A 56 9.78 -0.61 -2.01
C ASP A 56 9.75 -0.50 -0.47
N SER A 57 8.70 0.12 0.09
CA SER A 57 8.53 0.23 1.54
C SER A 57 8.28 -1.12 2.21
N ALA A 58 7.44 -1.97 1.62
CA ALA A 58 7.17 -3.31 2.16
C ALA A 58 8.43 -4.20 2.14
N GLU A 59 9.20 -4.15 1.04
CA GLU A 59 10.47 -4.88 0.90
C GLU A 59 11.53 -4.37 1.88
N ALA A 60 11.65 -3.06 2.06
CA ALA A 60 12.58 -2.46 3.02
C ALA A 60 12.22 -2.82 4.46
N VAL A 61 10.93 -2.77 4.82
CA VAL A 61 10.42 -3.19 6.13
C VAL A 61 10.72 -4.67 6.35
N ALA A 62 10.43 -5.53 5.39
CA ALA A 62 10.68 -6.96 5.45
C ALA A 62 12.15 -7.26 5.71
N LYS A 63 13.04 -6.66 4.93
CA LYS A 63 14.50 -6.78 5.11
C LYS A 63 14.96 -6.35 6.50
N ALA A 64 14.47 -5.21 6.98
CA ALA A 64 14.84 -4.67 8.29
C ALA A 64 14.28 -5.49 9.47
N ALA A 65 13.15 -6.16 9.26
CA ALA A 65 12.46 -6.98 10.27
C ALA A 65 12.80 -8.48 10.20
N GLY A 66 13.52 -8.94 9.17
CA GLY A 66 13.99 -10.31 9.02
C GLY A 66 12.94 -11.28 8.47
N PHE A 67 12.07 -10.83 7.57
CA PHE A 67 11.14 -11.68 6.81
C PHE A 67 11.23 -11.37 5.30
N GLU A 68 10.56 -12.13 4.47
CA GLU A 68 10.48 -11.95 3.03
C GLU A 68 9.05 -11.58 2.61
N VAL A 69 8.90 -10.99 1.43
CA VAL A 69 7.60 -10.65 0.86
C VAL A 69 7.45 -11.14 -0.57
N GLU A 70 6.24 -11.62 -0.88
CA GLU A 70 5.79 -11.94 -2.23
C GLU A 70 4.67 -10.98 -2.61
N ILE A 71 4.86 -10.16 -3.64
CA ILE A 71 3.87 -9.17 -4.06
C ILE A 71 2.78 -9.83 -4.90
N ALA A 72 1.53 -9.74 -4.43
CA ALA A 72 0.35 -10.29 -5.08
C ALA A 72 -0.53 -9.17 -5.64
N GLN A 73 -0.70 -9.15 -6.96
CA GLN A 73 -1.61 -8.21 -7.60
C GLN A 73 -3.05 -8.44 -7.12
N THR A 74 -3.68 -7.37 -6.62
CA THR A 74 -5.05 -7.41 -6.08
C THR A 74 -5.78 -6.11 -6.42
N ASN A 75 -7.04 -6.19 -6.84
CA ASN A 75 -7.86 -5.00 -7.06
C ASN A 75 -8.10 -4.27 -5.73
N PHE A 76 -8.15 -2.93 -5.74
CA PHE A 76 -8.21 -2.12 -4.52
C PHE A 76 -9.37 -2.52 -3.60
N ALA A 77 -10.59 -2.66 -4.13
CA ALA A 77 -11.76 -3.06 -3.37
C ALA A 77 -11.68 -4.49 -2.79
N ALA A 78 -10.83 -5.35 -3.38
CA ALA A 78 -10.64 -6.73 -2.94
C ALA A 78 -9.51 -6.90 -1.88
N LEU A 79 -8.74 -5.85 -1.56
CA LEU A 79 -7.60 -5.95 -0.65
C LEU A 79 -8.02 -6.40 0.76
N ILE A 80 -8.93 -5.69 1.42
CA ILE A 80 -9.40 -6.06 2.77
C ILE A 80 -10.11 -7.43 2.76
N PRO A 81 -11.03 -7.73 1.83
CA PRO A 81 -11.61 -9.08 1.72
C PRO A 81 -10.55 -10.18 1.52
N SER A 82 -9.52 -9.95 0.72
CA SER A 82 -8.43 -10.93 0.51
C SER A 82 -7.60 -11.14 1.77
N LEU A 83 -7.33 -10.08 2.53
CA LEU A 83 -6.61 -10.13 3.79
C LEU A 83 -7.39 -10.91 4.85
N THR A 84 -8.68 -10.61 5.03
CA THR A 84 -9.53 -11.28 6.01
C THR A 84 -9.79 -12.74 5.64
N ALA A 85 -9.86 -13.06 4.35
CA ALA A 85 -9.95 -14.43 3.83
C ALA A 85 -8.61 -15.19 3.80
N ARG A 86 -7.51 -14.63 4.32
CA ARG A 86 -6.16 -15.24 4.36
C ARG A 86 -5.58 -15.58 2.98
N LYS A 87 -6.00 -14.86 1.93
CA LYS A 87 -5.41 -14.98 0.57
C LYS A 87 -4.12 -14.17 0.44
N ILE A 88 -4.00 -13.13 1.25
CA ILE A 88 -2.80 -12.31 1.46
C ILE A 88 -2.59 -12.11 2.96
N ASP A 89 -1.39 -11.74 3.37
CA ASP A 89 -0.99 -11.58 4.77
C ASP A 89 -0.86 -10.12 5.18
N LEU A 90 -0.46 -9.28 4.23
CA LEU A 90 -0.31 -7.83 4.38
C LEU A 90 -0.96 -7.12 3.19
N ILE A 91 -1.33 -5.85 3.39
CA ILE A 91 -1.67 -4.91 2.32
C ILE A 91 -0.62 -3.79 2.30
N SER A 92 -0.06 -3.52 1.12
CA SER A 92 0.81 -2.38 0.86
C SER A 92 0.36 -1.70 -0.44
N ALA A 93 -0.65 -0.82 -0.35
CA ALA A 93 -1.34 -0.27 -1.51
C ALA A 93 -1.82 1.18 -1.31
N ALA A 94 -1.13 1.96 -0.48
CA ALA A 94 -1.48 3.34 -0.14
C ALA A 94 -2.93 3.54 0.37
N MET A 95 -3.51 2.51 0.97
CA MET A 95 -4.86 2.57 1.53
C MET A 95 -4.90 3.44 2.78
N LEU A 96 -5.74 4.46 2.79
CA LEU A 96 -5.89 5.37 3.94
C LEU A 96 -6.48 4.65 5.15
N ARG A 97 -5.93 4.93 6.32
CA ARG A 97 -6.43 4.50 7.63
C ARG A 97 -7.74 5.22 7.94
N THR A 98 -8.75 4.46 8.38
CA THR A 98 -10.03 5.00 8.87
C THR A 98 -10.54 4.21 10.06
N PRO A 99 -11.36 4.84 10.94
CA PRO A 99 -11.99 4.14 12.07
C PRO A 99 -12.84 2.94 11.66
N GLU A 100 -13.52 3.00 10.50
CA GLU A 100 -14.34 1.91 9.97
C GLU A 100 -13.50 0.70 9.59
N ARG A 101 -12.37 0.94 8.92
CA ARG A 101 -11.43 -0.12 8.52
C ARG A 101 -10.71 -0.72 9.73
N GLU A 102 -10.41 0.09 10.75
CA GLU A 102 -9.81 -0.38 12.01
C GLU A 102 -10.67 -1.38 12.77
N LYS A 103 -11.98 -1.42 12.51
CA LYS A 103 -12.88 -2.45 13.09
C LYS A 103 -12.62 -3.85 12.54
N VAL A 104 -11.98 -3.98 11.38
CA VAL A 104 -11.80 -5.26 10.67
C VAL A 104 -10.36 -5.61 10.33
N VAL A 105 -9.46 -4.61 10.33
CA VAL A 105 -8.03 -4.79 10.05
C VAL A 105 -7.17 -4.00 11.05
N GLN A 106 -5.88 -4.33 11.11
CA GLN A 106 -4.90 -3.66 11.97
C GLN A 106 -3.90 -2.89 11.12
N TYR A 107 -3.53 -1.68 11.56
CA TYR A 107 -2.60 -0.80 10.89
C TYR A 107 -1.27 -0.74 11.62
N SER A 108 -0.20 -0.71 10.86
CA SER A 108 1.14 -0.38 11.37
C SER A 108 1.27 1.10 11.71
N GLU A 109 2.44 1.51 12.19
CA GLU A 109 2.88 2.90 12.16
C GLU A 109 2.82 3.44 10.72
N PRO A 110 2.50 4.74 10.53
CA PRO A 110 2.36 5.32 9.21
C PRO A 110 3.71 5.41 8.47
N VAL A 111 3.68 5.19 7.17
CA VAL A 111 4.82 5.37 6.26
C VAL A 111 4.67 6.59 5.35
N PHE A 112 3.44 7.09 5.18
CA PHE A 112 3.13 8.28 4.38
C PHE A 112 1.81 8.91 4.84
N GLU A 113 1.50 10.13 4.34
CA GLU A 113 0.22 10.81 4.55
C GLU A 113 -0.19 11.56 3.29
N TYR A 114 -1.48 11.59 2.99
CA TYR A 114 -1.99 12.41 1.90
C TYR A 114 -3.49 12.72 2.06
N GLY A 115 -3.98 13.63 1.23
CA GLY A 115 -5.39 13.96 1.10
C GLY A 115 -5.94 13.66 -0.30
N GLU A 116 -7.27 13.79 -0.45
CA GLU A 116 -7.87 13.69 -1.78
C GLU A 116 -7.49 14.88 -2.66
N GLY A 117 -7.47 14.61 -3.97
CA GLY A 117 -7.41 15.59 -5.03
C GLY A 117 -8.69 15.59 -5.85
N LEU A 118 -8.95 16.72 -6.48
CA LEU A 118 -10.07 16.94 -7.38
C LEU A 118 -9.59 17.09 -8.80
N MET A 119 -10.16 16.31 -9.72
CA MET A 119 -9.99 16.47 -11.17
C MET A 119 -11.27 16.96 -11.82
N VAL A 120 -11.10 17.85 -12.80
CA VAL A 120 -12.13 18.25 -13.76
C VAL A 120 -11.58 18.15 -15.17
N ARG A 121 -12.42 18.37 -16.19
CA ARG A 121 -11.93 18.46 -17.57
C ARG A 121 -10.95 19.60 -17.73
N ALA A 122 -10.00 19.45 -18.64
CA ALA A 122 -8.97 20.47 -18.89
C ALA A 122 -9.54 21.80 -19.44
N ASP A 123 -10.71 21.77 -20.10
CA ASP A 123 -11.41 22.94 -20.61
C ASP A 123 -12.37 23.59 -19.59
N ASP A 124 -12.48 23.04 -18.39
CA ASP A 124 -13.19 23.63 -17.26
C ASP A 124 -12.18 24.37 -16.39
N ASP A 125 -12.08 25.67 -16.54
CA ASP A 125 -11.12 26.58 -15.87
C ASP A 125 -11.63 27.12 -14.52
N LYS A 126 -12.85 26.73 -14.11
CA LYS A 126 -13.45 27.20 -12.87
C LYS A 126 -12.63 26.77 -11.63
N ALA A 127 -12.45 27.72 -10.72
CA ALA A 127 -11.83 27.46 -9.42
C ALA A 127 -12.85 26.84 -8.47
N TYR A 128 -12.71 25.55 -8.23
CA TYR A 128 -13.49 24.82 -7.24
C TYR A 128 -12.69 24.70 -5.94
N THR A 129 -13.36 24.78 -4.80
CA THR A 129 -12.71 24.77 -3.48
C THR A 129 -13.16 23.64 -2.59
N SER A 130 -14.32 23.06 -2.87
CA SER A 130 -14.91 21.98 -2.06
C SER A 130 -15.73 21.00 -2.89
N MET A 131 -16.12 19.87 -2.30
CA MET A 131 -17.06 18.91 -2.89
C MET A 131 -18.44 19.51 -3.11
N ASP A 132 -18.84 20.52 -2.30
CA ASP A 132 -20.17 21.14 -2.37
C ASP A 132 -20.36 21.96 -3.67
N ASP A 133 -19.28 22.37 -4.31
CA ASP A 133 -19.31 23.04 -5.62
C ASP A 133 -19.92 22.18 -6.74
N PHE A 134 -20.04 20.87 -6.50
CA PHE A 134 -20.60 19.89 -7.44
C PHE A 134 -22.00 19.40 -7.06
N LYS A 135 -22.71 20.15 -6.21
CA LYS A 135 -24.10 19.82 -5.86
C LYS A 135 -24.97 19.69 -7.12
N GLY A 136 -25.70 18.59 -7.22
CA GLY A 136 -26.56 18.29 -8.39
C GLY A 136 -25.84 17.78 -9.63
N GLU A 137 -24.51 17.62 -9.57
CA GLU A 137 -23.69 17.11 -10.67
C GLU A 137 -23.45 15.59 -10.55
N VAL A 138 -22.98 14.99 -11.64
CA VAL A 138 -22.49 13.60 -11.65
C VAL A 138 -21.00 13.62 -11.31
N VAL A 139 -20.64 12.94 -10.26
CA VAL A 139 -19.24 12.84 -9.78
C VAL A 139 -18.80 11.39 -9.69
N GLY A 140 -17.49 11.15 -9.54
CA GLY A 140 -16.99 9.79 -9.43
C GLY A 140 -15.75 9.65 -8.59
N ALA A 141 -15.53 8.43 -8.09
CA ALA A 141 -14.31 7.99 -7.42
C ALA A 141 -14.10 6.48 -7.62
N GLN A 142 -12.92 5.98 -7.24
CA GLN A 142 -12.66 4.55 -7.32
C GLN A 142 -13.40 3.81 -6.21
N VAL A 143 -14.00 2.65 -6.54
CA VAL A 143 -14.70 1.80 -5.59
C VAL A 143 -13.77 1.28 -4.51
N GLY A 144 -14.30 1.17 -3.27
CA GLY A 144 -13.54 0.73 -2.11
C GLY A 144 -12.63 1.82 -1.50
N THR A 145 -12.59 3.04 -2.06
CA THR A 145 -11.89 4.18 -1.47
C THR A 145 -12.77 4.92 -0.47
N VAL A 146 -12.15 5.66 0.43
CA VAL A 146 -12.86 6.58 1.35
C VAL A 146 -13.57 7.71 0.59
N PHE A 147 -13.12 8.01 -0.62
CA PHE A 147 -13.67 9.07 -1.45
C PHE A 147 -15.07 8.71 -1.97
N ILE A 148 -15.26 7.48 -2.48
CA ILE A 148 -16.58 7.04 -2.94
C ILE A 148 -17.59 6.99 -1.79
N ASP A 149 -17.12 6.56 -0.60
CA ASP A 149 -17.95 6.49 0.60
C ASP A 149 -18.39 7.89 1.05
N GLU A 150 -17.46 8.86 1.06
CA GLU A 150 -17.77 10.26 1.41
C GLU A 150 -18.72 10.91 0.41
N LEU A 151 -18.51 10.71 -0.90
CA LEU A 151 -19.42 11.23 -1.93
C LEU A 151 -20.84 10.70 -1.74
N ASN A 152 -20.99 9.39 -1.48
CA ASN A 152 -22.28 8.78 -1.22
C ASN A 152 -22.93 9.31 0.08
N ARG A 153 -22.13 9.46 1.14
CA ARG A 153 -22.59 9.96 2.45
C ARG A 153 -23.14 11.39 2.38
N ARG A 154 -22.56 12.24 1.53
CA ARG A 154 -23.02 13.63 1.36
C ARG A 154 -24.41 13.73 0.76
N GLY A 155 -24.78 12.85 -0.17
CA GLY A 155 -26.12 12.80 -0.74
C GLY A 155 -26.55 14.07 -1.52
N ILE A 156 -25.61 14.92 -1.91
CA ILE A 156 -25.89 16.21 -2.59
C ILE A 156 -25.73 16.12 -4.12
N PHE A 157 -25.13 15.06 -4.62
CA PHE A 157 -24.84 14.86 -6.03
C PHE A 157 -26.04 14.25 -6.76
N LYS A 158 -26.15 14.52 -8.05
CA LYS A 158 -27.16 13.89 -8.91
C LYS A 158 -26.92 12.38 -9.01
N GLU A 159 -25.65 11.99 -9.13
CA GLU A 159 -25.20 10.60 -9.22
C GLU A 159 -23.75 10.50 -8.72
N VAL A 160 -23.41 9.44 -8.02
CA VAL A 160 -22.03 9.08 -7.65
C VAL A 160 -21.66 7.80 -8.40
N ARG A 161 -20.68 7.87 -9.30
CA ARG A 161 -20.20 6.73 -10.08
C ARG A 161 -18.97 6.10 -9.48
N GLY A 162 -19.04 4.80 -9.24
CA GLY A 162 -17.90 4.00 -8.84
C GLY A 162 -17.12 3.46 -10.05
N TYR A 163 -15.79 3.52 -9.99
CA TYR A 163 -14.88 3.01 -11.02
C TYR A 163 -13.93 1.99 -10.45
N ASP A 164 -13.60 0.93 -11.21
CA ASP A 164 -12.62 -0.07 -10.77
C ASP A 164 -11.20 0.47 -10.76
N SER A 165 -10.91 1.49 -11.58
CA SER A 165 -9.60 2.13 -11.66
C SER A 165 -9.70 3.66 -11.86
N LEU A 166 -8.62 4.37 -11.47
CA LEU A 166 -8.48 5.80 -11.79
C LEU A 166 -8.41 6.04 -13.31
N ALA A 167 -7.90 5.11 -14.09
CA ALA A 167 -7.86 5.22 -15.54
C ALA A 167 -9.26 5.25 -16.15
N ASP A 168 -10.19 4.43 -15.67
CA ASP A 168 -11.58 4.43 -16.10
C ASP A 168 -12.30 5.72 -15.69
N LEU A 169 -12.08 6.17 -14.46
CA LEU A 169 -12.60 7.43 -13.94
C LEU A 169 -12.14 8.62 -14.81
N THR A 170 -10.83 8.72 -15.07
CA THR A 170 -10.26 9.83 -15.85
C THR A 170 -10.71 9.81 -17.30
N ARG A 171 -10.92 8.61 -17.89
CA ARG A 171 -11.50 8.46 -19.22
C ARG A 171 -12.92 9.02 -19.28
N ASP A 172 -13.78 8.67 -18.33
CA ASP A 172 -15.15 9.16 -18.29
C ASP A 172 -15.23 10.66 -18.00
N LEU A 173 -14.33 11.17 -17.15
CA LEU A 173 -14.17 12.60 -16.91
C LEU A 173 -13.76 13.34 -18.19
N ALA A 174 -12.75 12.85 -18.91
CA ALA A 174 -12.28 13.44 -20.18
C ALA A 174 -13.35 13.44 -21.28
N LEU A 175 -14.27 12.47 -21.26
CA LEU A 175 -15.42 12.37 -22.16
C LEU A 175 -16.63 13.21 -21.71
N GLY A 176 -16.55 13.86 -20.54
CA GLY A 176 -17.65 14.66 -19.98
C GLY A 176 -18.83 13.85 -19.46
N ARG A 177 -18.66 12.56 -19.20
CA ARG A 177 -19.70 11.69 -18.64
C ARG A 177 -19.91 11.89 -17.15
N ILE A 178 -18.90 12.43 -16.47
CA ILE A 178 -18.94 12.93 -15.10
C ILE A 178 -18.36 14.36 -15.07
N LYS A 179 -18.80 15.15 -14.11
CA LYS A 179 -18.37 16.56 -13.97
C LYS A 179 -17.05 16.67 -13.19
N ALA A 180 -16.86 15.81 -12.20
CA ALA A 180 -15.68 15.78 -11.34
C ALA A 180 -15.27 14.36 -10.95
N GLY A 181 -13.96 14.16 -10.78
CA GLY A 181 -13.37 12.92 -10.25
C GLY A 181 -12.56 13.20 -8.99
N PHE A 182 -12.74 12.36 -7.97
CA PHE A 182 -12.01 12.45 -6.71
C PHE A 182 -11.09 11.24 -6.55
N GLY A 183 -9.87 11.47 -6.10
CA GLY A 183 -8.87 10.42 -5.92
C GLY A 183 -7.68 10.89 -5.09
N ASP A 184 -6.70 10.04 -4.96
CA ASP A 184 -5.47 10.30 -4.19
C ASP A 184 -4.67 11.45 -4.82
N HIS A 185 -4.56 12.59 -4.13
CA HIS A 185 -3.86 13.76 -4.67
C HIS A 185 -2.46 13.44 -5.21
N PRO A 186 -1.59 12.67 -4.50
CA PRO A 186 -0.25 12.38 -5.02
C PRO A 186 -0.25 11.56 -6.31
N ILE A 187 -1.23 10.64 -6.48
CA ILE A 187 -1.38 9.86 -7.71
C ILE A 187 -1.75 10.80 -8.87
N LEU A 188 -2.72 11.67 -8.65
CA LEU A 188 -3.21 12.61 -9.64
C LEU A 188 -2.11 13.60 -10.04
N ALA A 189 -1.43 14.20 -9.06
CA ALA A 189 -0.33 15.13 -9.28
C ALA A 189 0.83 14.48 -10.04
N TYR A 190 1.23 13.27 -9.65
CA TYR A 190 2.29 12.53 -10.32
C TYR A 190 1.94 12.24 -11.78
N GLN A 191 0.74 11.73 -12.05
CA GLN A 191 0.30 11.40 -13.41
C GLN A 191 0.13 12.66 -14.28
N MET A 192 -0.32 13.78 -13.70
CA MET A 192 -0.33 15.09 -14.38
C MET A 192 1.08 15.54 -14.75
N ALA A 193 2.03 15.48 -13.83
CA ALA A 193 3.42 15.84 -14.07
C ALA A 193 4.09 14.97 -15.15
N GLN A 194 3.70 13.69 -15.24
CA GLN A 194 4.17 12.78 -16.31
C GLN A 194 3.44 12.96 -17.65
N GLY A 195 2.42 13.83 -17.72
CA GLY A 195 1.61 14.03 -18.93
C GLY A 195 0.78 12.81 -19.36
N THR A 196 0.53 11.87 -18.43
CA THR A 196 -0.26 10.67 -18.71
C THR A 196 -1.77 10.93 -18.64
N LEU A 197 -2.20 11.92 -17.87
CA LEU A 197 -3.59 12.38 -17.80
C LEU A 197 -3.84 13.46 -18.86
N LYS A 198 -4.56 13.10 -19.91
CA LYS A 198 -4.90 14.02 -21.01
C LYS A 198 -6.35 14.48 -20.89
N LYS A 199 -6.63 15.72 -21.28
CA LYS A 199 -7.98 16.34 -21.29
C LYS A 199 -8.63 16.47 -19.92
N VAL A 200 -7.86 16.29 -18.85
CA VAL A 200 -8.27 16.54 -17.46
C VAL A 200 -7.22 17.41 -16.79
N ARG A 201 -7.58 18.08 -15.71
CA ARG A 201 -6.65 18.83 -14.87
C ARG A 201 -6.92 18.59 -13.40
N LEU A 202 -5.89 18.70 -12.59
CA LEU A 202 -5.99 18.81 -11.14
C LEU A 202 -6.44 20.22 -10.78
N VAL A 203 -7.30 20.37 -9.79
CA VAL A 203 -7.81 21.67 -9.32
C VAL A 203 -6.97 22.12 -8.13
N GLU A 204 -6.07 23.08 -8.38
CA GLU A 204 -5.13 23.59 -7.37
C GLU A 204 -5.81 24.34 -6.21
N SER A 205 -6.96 24.97 -6.46
CA SER A 205 -7.73 25.70 -5.45
C SER A 205 -8.52 24.80 -4.51
N TYR A 206 -8.61 23.50 -4.83
CA TYR A 206 -9.38 22.55 -4.04
C TYR A 206 -8.73 22.30 -2.67
N GLN A 207 -9.55 22.37 -1.62
CA GLN A 207 -9.12 22.09 -0.25
C GLN A 207 -9.53 20.66 0.14
N PRO A 208 -8.58 19.75 0.38
CA PRO A 208 -8.88 18.38 0.76
C PRO A 208 -9.73 18.34 2.04
N HIS A 209 -10.84 17.62 1.98
CA HIS A 209 -11.71 17.34 3.12
C HIS A 209 -11.24 16.09 3.88
N LEU A 210 -10.77 15.09 3.14
CA LEU A 210 -10.26 13.85 3.67
C LEU A 210 -8.73 13.85 3.60
N LYS A 211 -8.11 13.65 4.76
CA LYS A 211 -6.67 13.41 4.88
C LYS A 211 -6.46 12.20 5.76
N GLY A 212 -5.45 11.41 5.49
CA GLY A 212 -5.20 10.23 6.28
C GLY A 212 -3.80 9.66 6.13
N GLN A 213 -3.52 8.76 7.04
CA GLN A 213 -2.26 8.04 7.11
C GLN A 213 -2.28 6.81 6.21
N VAL A 214 -1.14 6.55 5.59
CA VAL A 214 -0.84 5.34 4.83
C VAL A 214 0.05 4.45 5.67
N CYS A 215 -0.37 3.21 5.85
CA CYS A 215 0.29 2.21 6.68
C CYS A 215 0.39 0.89 5.92
N LEU A 216 1.20 -0.03 6.41
CA LEU A 216 1.02 -1.45 6.08
C LEU A 216 -0.15 -1.98 6.92
N ILE A 217 -0.96 -2.84 6.31
CA ILE A 217 -2.20 -3.31 6.93
C ILE A 217 -2.14 -4.83 7.05
N MET A 218 -2.57 -5.33 8.19
CA MET A 218 -2.57 -6.75 8.52
C MET A 218 -3.88 -7.18 9.17
N ARG A 219 -4.06 -8.48 9.35
CA ARG A 219 -5.23 -9.01 10.07
C ARG A 219 -5.22 -8.57 11.53
N GLN A 220 -6.39 -8.37 12.09
CA GLN A 220 -6.53 -8.19 13.54
C GLN A 220 -6.09 -9.45 14.29
N GLY A 221 -5.63 -9.24 15.55
CA GLY A 221 -5.29 -10.34 16.45
C GLY A 221 -3.91 -10.96 16.19
N ASP A 222 -3.04 -10.30 15.42
CA ASP A 222 -1.67 -10.71 15.20
C ASP A 222 -0.66 -9.67 15.78
N PRO A 223 -0.48 -9.63 17.10
CA PRO A 223 0.42 -8.66 17.74
C PRO A 223 1.89 -8.91 17.39
N GLN A 224 2.26 -10.16 17.04
CA GLN A 224 3.62 -10.50 16.67
C GLN A 224 3.98 -9.89 15.32
N MET A 225 3.14 -10.07 14.30
CA MET A 225 3.32 -9.45 12.98
C MET A 225 3.33 -7.92 13.10
N LEU A 226 2.41 -7.33 13.88
CA LEU A 226 2.40 -5.88 14.10
C LEU A 226 3.70 -5.38 14.70
N ALA A 227 4.20 -6.03 15.74
CA ALA A 227 5.47 -5.65 16.39
C ALA A 227 6.66 -5.78 15.42
N GLN A 228 6.69 -6.84 14.62
CA GLN A 228 7.72 -7.10 13.63
C GLN A 228 7.72 -6.04 12.52
N VAL A 229 6.55 -5.74 11.94
CA VAL A 229 6.38 -4.71 10.91
C VAL A 229 6.74 -3.32 11.46
N ASN A 230 6.27 -2.96 12.66
CA ASN A 230 6.59 -1.66 13.28
C ASN A 230 8.07 -1.52 13.60
N LYS A 231 8.76 -2.59 14.02
CA LYS A 231 10.21 -2.61 14.19
C LYS A 231 10.93 -2.30 12.87
N GLY A 232 10.50 -2.91 11.78
CA GLY A 232 11.02 -2.64 10.44
C GLY A 232 10.79 -1.19 10.01
N ILE A 233 9.57 -0.67 10.21
CA ILE A 233 9.25 0.74 9.91
C ILE A 233 10.12 1.71 10.72
N ALA A 234 10.29 1.46 12.02
CA ALA A 234 11.15 2.29 12.86
C ALA A 234 12.61 2.31 12.35
N SER A 235 13.11 1.15 11.91
CA SER A 235 14.47 1.04 11.36
C SER A 235 14.62 1.85 10.08
N ILE A 236 13.73 1.68 9.09
CA ILE A 236 13.82 2.39 7.80
C ILE A 236 13.54 3.89 7.90
N LYS A 237 12.85 4.34 8.96
CA LYS A 237 12.70 5.76 9.30
C LYS A 237 14.00 6.32 9.88
N ALA A 238 14.61 5.59 10.81
CA ALA A 238 15.79 6.05 11.53
C ALA A 238 17.05 6.14 10.66
N ASP A 239 17.21 5.23 9.69
CA ASP A 239 18.37 5.18 8.79
C ASP A 239 18.20 6.00 7.49
N GLY A 240 17.02 6.64 7.30
CA GLY A 240 16.71 7.45 6.12
C GLY A 240 16.24 6.66 4.89
N THR A 241 16.13 5.33 4.96
CA THR A 241 15.68 4.48 3.85
C THR A 241 14.30 4.90 3.36
N LEU A 242 13.35 5.14 4.29
CA LEU A 242 12.00 5.58 3.92
C LEU A 242 12.01 6.94 3.20
N ALA A 243 12.79 7.90 3.68
CA ALA A 243 12.94 9.20 3.02
C ALA A 243 13.51 9.05 1.60
N GLY A 244 14.52 8.18 1.43
CA GLY A 244 15.08 7.86 0.13
C GLY A 244 14.06 7.21 -0.83
N ILE A 245 13.18 6.34 -0.33
CA ILE A 245 12.09 5.74 -1.11
C ILE A 245 11.09 6.81 -1.56
N ILE A 246 10.66 7.71 -0.65
CA ILE A 246 9.73 8.81 -0.94
C ILE A 246 10.32 9.72 -2.04
N ALA A 247 11.58 10.13 -1.90
CA ALA A 247 12.28 10.96 -2.89
C ALA A 247 12.46 10.25 -4.25
N LYS A 248 12.81 8.94 -4.25
CA LYS A 248 12.89 8.11 -5.48
C LYS A 248 11.60 8.21 -6.31
N TRP A 249 10.46 8.22 -5.63
CA TRP A 249 9.14 8.24 -6.27
C TRP A 249 8.56 9.65 -6.40
N LYS A 250 9.34 10.72 -6.09
CA LYS A 250 8.93 12.14 -6.21
C LYS A 250 7.65 12.45 -5.45
N LEU A 251 7.59 11.99 -4.21
CA LEU A 251 6.48 12.17 -3.28
C LEU A 251 6.84 13.10 -2.10
N ASP A 252 8.00 13.72 -2.13
CA ASP A 252 8.54 14.72 -1.20
C ASP A 252 7.99 16.13 -1.44
#